data_e3cc2d3e6b16bd550dee2acbd2938338
#
_entry.id   e3cc2d3e6b16bd550dee2acbd2938338
#
_cell.length_a   1.000
_cell.length_b   1.000
_cell.length_c   1.000
_cell.angle_alpha   90.00
_cell.angle_beta   90.00
_cell.angle_gamma   90.00
#
_symmetry.space_group_name_H-M   'P 1'
#
loop_
_entity.id
_entity.type
_entity.pdbx_description
1 polymer ?
#
loop_
_entity_poly.entity_id
_entity_poly.type
_entity_poly.pdbx_seq_one_letter_code
_entity_poly.pdbx_strand_id
1 'polypeptide(L)'
;MTAKTNMLVTLSAGVFLAGSACAELTYTETAEPTGGWVISINGKNYAVGLNGKVKINGDAIVTADGYNIDKDYRVTYDGREITATDNAIIFNNTPEEIRDINDTFVNLQSYAVYNYSNNDMRVGSVSGNFIGNRYTSSNSSYDNAFGGALRNHANAGIAIIENVNGVFVNNSVYSQTNTNVGGAISNGFHGATTFYNAASRIGSIDGIFVGNYVLSESGGALGGAIINASARKKKAYIDTIKGCFIGNYTRSNGRTAGGAIANYGGWVTEQADSLLPPPLESSEPVQIGSINGEFAGNYSLSTSAEAMGGAIYNAIGIIGDLSGRFIGNYAKTESASHPALGGAVYSANDLTISADGTETLFRGNYTEDSRGKINNAVWMQGTDEARLNLNLDVRNGGKIVFDDEIDGGKAVSNQIEYDGYAYDINITGDVCPQCTTNSVIFNSRVNNVYDFKVDTTQVVLGKNASVNITHDYIAVNNPYLRLDVDAANGQSGRLNIGGDVIGTTKVIVNTLNYKDIRGEESIVFASAPNDGQGNENSFSVFRVVGSPYMWEVEYNETDKTWGLAMNSQNNDYTEDCAEQSPDVKPTPHPMPAPGGKAEVAPEVIGYQS
;
A
#
# COMPACT_ATOMS: atom_id res chain seq x y z
N MET A 1 1.27 -5.11 37.75
CA MET A 1 0.16 -5.68 36.93
C MET A 1 -0.64 -4.52 36.38
N THR A 2 -0.27 -4.05 35.21
CA THR A 2 -0.98 -2.97 34.49
C THR A 2 -1.88 -3.63 33.46
N ALA A 3 -3.18 -3.50 33.66
CA ALA A 3 -4.18 -3.98 32.71
C ALA A 3 -4.01 -3.23 31.39
N LYS A 4 -3.58 -3.93 30.35
CA LYS A 4 -3.65 -3.42 28.99
C LYS A 4 -5.11 -3.47 28.54
N THR A 5 -5.69 -2.31 28.32
CA THR A 5 -7.02 -2.15 27.76
C THR A 5 -6.99 -2.70 26.33
N ASN A 6 -7.73 -3.77 26.08
CA ASN A 6 -7.95 -4.27 24.74
C ASN A 6 -8.78 -3.24 23.98
N MET A 7 -8.18 -2.53 23.07
CA MET A 7 -8.87 -1.63 22.15
C MET A 7 -9.40 -2.45 20.99
N LEU A 8 -10.66 -2.84 21.09
CA LEU A 8 -11.38 -3.45 19.98
C LEU A 8 -11.71 -2.33 18.98
N VAL A 9 -10.94 -2.21 17.92
CA VAL A 9 -11.26 -1.30 16.82
C VAL A 9 -12.01 -2.10 15.78
N THR A 10 -13.34 -2.07 15.85
CA THR A 10 -14.20 -2.63 14.81
C THR A 10 -14.41 -1.51 13.77
N LEU A 11 -13.69 -1.55 12.67
CA LEU A 11 -13.95 -0.71 11.52
C LEU A 11 -14.86 -1.46 10.55
N SER A 12 -16.16 -1.20 10.64
CA SER A 12 -17.10 -1.54 9.58
C SER A 12 -17.14 -0.37 8.58
N ALA A 13 -16.30 -0.40 7.56
CA ALA A 13 -16.45 0.48 6.42
C ALA A 13 -17.10 -0.31 5.29
N GLY A 14 -18.41 -0.27 5.23
CA GLY A 14 -19.17 -0.70 4.06
C GLY A 14 -18.95 0.29 2.93
N VAL A 15 -17.96 0.05 2.09
CA VAL A 15 -17.90 0.62 0.75
C VAL A 15 -18.01 -0.56 -0.20
N PHE A 16 -19.17 -0.70 -0.80
CA PHE A 16 -19.41 -1.64 -1.89
C PHE A 16 -18.55 -1.25 -3.09
N LEU A 17 -17.40 -1.86 -3.24
CA LEU A 17 -16.71 -1.94 -4.52
C LEU A 17 -17.35 -3.09 -5.28
N ALA A 18 -18.23 -2.76 -6.23
CA ALA A 18 -18.81 -3.75 -7.12
C ALA A 18 -17.69 -4.46 -7.87
N GLY A 19 -17.47 -5.73 -7.56
CA GLY A 19 -16.61 -6.63 -8.32
C GLY A 19 -15.31 -7.09 -7.67
N SER A 20 -15.00 -6.75 -6.41
CA SER A 20 -13.81 -7.29 -5.77
C SER A 20 -14.13 -8.55 -4.95
N ALA A 21 -13.28 -9.57 -5.04
CA ALA A 21 -13.38 -10.81 -4.27
C ALA A 21 -13.34 -10.61 -2.74
N CYS A 22 -13.07 -9.38 -2.28
CA CYS A 22 -12.89 -8.97 -0.88
C CYS A 22 -14.09 -8.20 -0.32
N ALA A 23 -15.30 -8.62 -0.55
CA ALA A 23 -16.52 -7.84 -0.26
C ALA A 23 -16.66 -7.33 1.20
N GLU A 24 -16.03 -7.95 2.19
CA GLU A 24 -15.99 -7.47 3.58
C GLU A 24 -14.70 -7.94 4.27
N LEU A 25 -13.66 -7.12 4.24
CA LEU A 25 -12.47 -7.33 5.05
C LEU A 25 -12.59 -6.54 6.36
N THR A 26 -12.74 -7.24 7.48
CA THR A 26 -12.56 -6.66 8.81
C THR A 26 -11.35 -7.30 9.48
N TYR A 27 -10.61 -6.54 10.28
CA TYR A 27 -9.50 -7.10 11.03
C TYR A 27 -9.52 -6.64 12.47
N THR A 28 -8.99 -7.48 13.34
CA THR A 28 -8.82 -7.18 14.76
C THR A 28 -7.41 -7.58 15.17
N GLU A 29 -6.67 -6.67 15.76
CA GLU A 29 -5.36 -6.98 16.34
C GLU A 29 -5.56 -7.88 17.57
N THR A 30 -4.92 -9.04 17.59
CA THR A 30 -4.99 -9.94 18.73
C THR A 30 -3.83 -9.69 19.68
N ALA A 31 -4.13 -9.67 20.97
CA ALA A 31 -3.14 -9.54 22.05
C ALA A 31 -2.41 -10.87 22.36
N GLU A 32 -2.30 -11.77 21.38
CA GLU A 32 -1.56 -13.03 21.54
C GLU A 32 -0.06 -12.74 21.80
N PRO A 33 0.62 -13.53 22.64
CA PRO A 33 2.03 -13.30 23.00
C PRO A 33 2.98 -13.31 21.80
N THR A 34 2.53 -13.78 20.65
CA THR A 34 3.29 -13.91 19.40
C THR A 34 2.99 -12.81 18.39
N GLY A 35 2.10 -11.86 18.70
CA GLY A 35 1.63 -10.85 17.76
C GLY A 35 0.97 -11.48 16.53
N GLY A 36 -0.25 -11.17 16.26
CA GLY A 36 -0.98 -11.70 15.11
C GLY A 36 -2.21 -10.86 14.82
N TRP A 37 -2.84 -11.11 13.69
CA TRP A 37 -4.04 -10.42 13.25
C TRP A 37 -5.18 -11.43 13.06
N VAL A 38 -6.38 -11.07 13.41
CA VAL A 38 -7.58 -11.79 12.97
C VAL A 38 -8.22 -10.98 11.86
N ILE A 39 -8.35 -11.59 10.70
CA ILE A 39 -8.93 -10.99 9.51
C ILE A 39 -10.23 -11.72 9.21
N SER A 40 -11.31 -10.99 9.02
CA SER A 40 -12.59 -11.57 8.62
C SER A 40 -12.88 -11.24 7.17
N ILE A 41 -13.12 -12.27 6.37
CA ILE A 41 -13.51 -12.14 4.96
C ILE A 41 -14.84 -12.86 4.78
N ASN A 42 -15.86 -12.21 4.29
CA ASN A 42 -17.19 -12.78 4.09
C ASN A 42 -17.73 -13.50 5.35
N GLY A 43 -17.50 -12.88 6.53
CA GLY A 43 -17.93 -13.43 7.82
C GLY A 43 -17.11 -14.62 8.36
N LYS A 44 -16.04 -15.04 7.68
CA LYS A 44 -15.09 -16.05 8.17
C LYS A 44 -13.83 -15.39 8.73
N ASN A 45 -13.43 -15.77 9.93
CA ASN A 45 -12.27 -15.23 10.62
C ASN A 45 -11.02 -16.06 10.32
N TYR A 46 -9.95 -15.37 9.92
CA TYR A 46 -8.63 -15.93 9.64
C TYR A 46 -7.62 -15.34 10.63
N ALA A 47 -6.91 -16.17 11.37
CA ALA A 47 -5.83 -15.71 12.22
C ALA A 47 -4.50 -15.80 11.48
N VAL A 48 -3.80 -14.67 11.33
CA VAL A 48 -2.47 -14.59 10.71
C VAL A 48 -1.45 -14.39 11.82
N GLY A 49 -0.64 -15.40 12.08
CA GLY A 49 0.45 -15.33 13.04
C GLY A 49 1.70 -14.66 12.44
N LEU A 50 2.62 -14.21 13.30
CA LEU A 50 3.91 -13.65 12.90
C LEU A 50 4.80 -14.61 12.09
N ASN A 51 4.48 -15.87 12.05
CA ASN A 51 5.20 -16.88 11.26
C ASN A 51 4.54 -17.13 9.87
N GLY A 52 3.65 -16.25 9.42
CA GLY A 52 2.95 -16.36 8.13
C GLY A 52 1.96 -17.51 8.03
N LYS A 53 1.71 -18.26 9.10
CA LYS A 53 0.72 -19.32 9.10
C LYS A 53 -0.66 -18.72 9.33
N VAL A 54 -1.56 -18.94 8.40
CA VAL A 54 -2.96 -18.56 8.52
C VAL A 54 -3.73 -19.65 9.24
N LYS A 55 -4.36 -19.34 10.37
CA LYS A 55 -5.26 -20.25 11.10
C LYS A 55 -6.69 -19.75 11.01
N ILE A 56 -7.63 -20.63 10.80
CA ILE A 56 -9.06 -20.33 10.83
C ILE A 56 -9.70 -21.05 11.99
N ASN A 57 -10.41 -20.32 12.83
CA ASN A 57 -11.29 -20.86 13.90
C ASN A 57 -10.78 -22.16 14.53
N GLY A 58 -9.55 -22.18 15.05
CA GLY A 58 -8.91 -23.35 15.63
C GLY A 58 -7.77 -23.90 14.77
N ASP A 59 -7.71 -25.20 14.53
CA ASP A 59 -6.57 -25.88 13.91
C ASP A 59 -6.63 -25.98 12.38
N ALA A 60 -7.71 -25.56 11.73
CA ALA A 60 -7.85 -25.62 10.28
C ALA A 60 -7.34 -24.36 9.58
N ILE A 61 -6.61 -24.53 8.49
CA ILE A 61 -6.07 -23.45 7.66
C ILE A 61 -6.88 -23.42 6.37
N VAL A 62 -7.66 -22.38 6.16
CA VAL A 62 -8.39 -21.99 4.95
C VAL A 62 -9.33 -23.01 4.30
N THR A 63 -10.52 -22.57 4.04
CA THR A 63 -11.41 -23.24 3.12
C THR A 63 -11.73 -22.34 1.93
N ALA A 64 -11.41 -22.79 0.73
CA ALA A 64 -12.13 -22.38 -0.45
C ALA A 64 -13.21 -23.44 -0.70
N ASP A 65 -14.48 -23.05 -0.78
CA ASP A 65 -15.62 -23.88 -1.15
C ASP A 65 -15.55 -25.39 -0.83
N GLY A 66 -15.49 -25.73 0.47
CA GLY A 66 -15.47 -27.13 0.92
C GLY A 66 -14.08 -27.75 1.14
N TYR A 67 -13.00 -27.04 0.82
CA TYR A 67 -11.63 -27.50 1.12
C TYR A 67 -11.19 -27.04 2.51
N ASN A 68 -10.57 -27.93 3.28
CA ASN A 68 -9.92 -27.62 4.54
C ASN A 68 -8.47 -28.04 4.48
N ILE A 69 -7.57 -27.19 4.98
CA ILE A 69 -6.15 -27.50 5.15
C ILE A 69 -5.87 -27.51 6.65
N ASP A 70 -5.34 -28.64 7.17
CA ASP A 70 -5.00 -28.76 8.57
C ASP A 70 -3.61 -28.14 8.89
N LYS A 71 -3.25 -28.15 10.18
CA LYS A 71 -1.96 -27.65 10.67
C LYS A 71 -0.73 -28.34 10.06
N ASP A 72 -0.91 -29.55 9.55
CA ASP A 72 0.13 -30.38 8.92
C ASP A 72 0.08 -30.29 7.38
N TYR A 73 -0.68 -29.30 6.86
CA TYR A 73 -0.91 -29.05 5.43
C TYR A 73 -1.61 -30.19 4.68
N ARG A 74 -2.37 -31.01 5.37
CA ARG A 74 -3.23 -31.99 4.73
C ARG A 74 -4.51 -31.29 4.25
N VAL A 75 -4.86 -31.56 3.02
CA VAL A 75 -6.04 -30.98 2.39
C VAL A 75 -7.19 -31.98 2.42
N THR A 76 -8.34 -31.57 2.91
CA THR A 76 -9.56 -32.36 2.86
C THR A 76 -10.65 -31.61 2.08
N TYR A 77 -11.45 -32.34 1.32
CA TYR A 77 -12.66 -31.83 0.66
C TYR A 77 -13.86 -32.62 1.19
N ASP A 78 -14.87 -31.94 1.69
CA ASP A 78 -16.03 -32.58 2.32
C ASP A 78 -15.65 -33.67 3.34
N GLY A 79 -14.59 -33.44 4.12
CA GLY A 79 -14.07 -34.36 5.11
C GLY A 79 -13.28 -35.56 4.56
N ARG A 80 -12.99 -35.60 3.25
CA ARG A 80 -12.15 -36.63 2.63
C ARG A 80 -10.78 -36.06 2.32
N GLU A 81 -9.71 -36.76 2.72
CA GLU A 81 -8.35 -36.40 2.41
C GLU A 81 -8.13 -36.44 0.89
N ILE A 82 -7.58 -35.34 0.34
CA ILE A 82 -7.17 -35.26 -1.06
C ILE A 82 -5.68 -35.52 -1.13
N THR A 83 -5.33 -36.60 -1.79
CA THR A 83 -3.93 -36.87 -2.13
C THR A 83 -3.51 -36.00 -3.31
N ALA A 84 -2.22 -35.64 -3.36
CA ALA A 84 -1.62 -34.85 -4.43
C ALA A 84 -2.06 -35.39 -5.82
N THR A 85 -2.51 -34.48 -6.67
CA THR A 85 -2.76 -34.83 -8.09
C THR A 85 -1.46 -34.59 -8.85
N ASP A 86 -0.96 -35.63 -9.53
CA ASP A 86 0.26 -35.54 -10.36
C ASP A 86 0.06 -34.77 -11.69
N ASN A 87 -1.07 -34.14 -11.86
CA ASN A 87 -1.47 -33.57 -13.16
C ASN A 87 -1.26 -32.06 -13.23
N ALA A 88 -0.02 -31.65 -13.37
CA ALA A 88 0.28 -30.28 -13.84
C ALA A 88 -0.18 -30.08 -15.28
N ILE A 89 -0.73 -28.90 -15.58
CA ILE A 89 -1.05 -28.50 -16.96
C ILE A 89 0.13 -27.71 -17.51
N ILE A 90 0.82 -28.27 -18.50
CA ILE A 90 1.97 -27.65 -19.14
C ILE A 90 1.62 -27.31 -20.60
N PHE A 91 1.68 -26.03 -20.91
CA PHE A 91 1.63 -25.54 -22.29
C PHE A 91 3.05 -25.40 -22.79
N ASN A 92 3.44 -26.21 -23.75
CA ASN A 92 4.78 -26.18 -24.34
C ASN A 92 4.68 -26.06 -25.85
N ASN A 93 4.86 -24.84 -26.33
CA ASN A 93 5.01 -24.54 -27.77
C ASN A 93 3.90 -25.03 -28.72
N THR A 94 2.72 -25.30 -28.27
CA THR A 94 1.60 -25.66 -29.13
C THR A 94 0.71 -24.45 -29.38
N PRO A 95 0.75 -23.78 -30.52
CA PRO A 95 0.06 -22.51 -30.77
C PRO A 95 -1.45 -22.64 -31.03
N GLU A 96 -2.07 -23.77 -30.81
CA GLU A 96 -3.31 -24.09 -31.50
C GLU A 96 -4.61 -23.77 -30.79
N GLU A 97 -4.64 -23.50 -29.49
CA GLU A 97 -5.93 -23.15 -28.86
C GLU A 97 -5.79 -22.20 -27.65
N ILE A 98 -6.59 -21.13 -27.68
CA ILE A 98 -6.92 -20.38 -26.47
C ILE A 98 -7.72 -21.32 -25.58
N ARG A 99 -7.11 -21.80 -24.49
CA ARG A 99 -7.77 -22.71 -23.57
C ARG A 99 -8.01 -22.01 -22.24
N ASP A 100 -9.25 -22.09 -21.77
CA ASP A 100 -9.59 -21.73 -20.42
C ASP A 100 -9.32 -22.90 -19.47
N ILE A 101 -8.74 -22.59 -18.31
CA ILE A 101 -8.48 -23.53 -17.23
C ILE A 101 -9.36 -23.13 -16.06
N ASN A 102 -10.18 -24.07 -15.59
CA ASN A 102 -10.97 -23.91 -14.37
C ASN A 102 -10.91 -25.22 -13.60
N ASP A 103 -9.93 -25.33 -12.70
CA ASP A 103 -9.67 -26.60 -12.01
C ASP A 103 -9.14 -26.35 -10.60
N THR A 104 -9.04 -27.43 -9.82
CA THR A 104 -8.49 -27.41 -8.48
C THR A 104 -7.20 -28.21 -8.40
N PHE A 105 -6.11 -27.52 -8.07
CA PHE A 105 -4.77 -28.07 -7.97
C PHE A 105 -4.31 -28.08 -6.51
N VAL A 106 -4.00 -29.25 -5.99
CA VAL A 106 -3.71 -29.44 -4.57
C VAL A 106 -2.41 -30.18 -4.36
N ASN A 107 -1.52 -29.63 -3.52
CA ASN A 107 -0.27 -30.26 -3.06
C ASN A 107 0.67 -30.76 -4.17
N LEU A 108 0.63 -30.15 -5.36
CA LEU A 108 1.58 -30.49 -6.41
C LEU A 108 3.00 -30.13 -5.97
N GLN A 109 3.95 -31.02 -6.28
CA GLN A 109 5.40 -30.78 -6.07
C GLN A 109 6.05 -30.12 -7.29
N SER A 110 5.25 -29.37 -8.06
CA SER A 110 5.65 -28.59 -9.22
C SER A 110 4.65 -27.46 -9.45
N TYR A 111 4.79 -26.73 -10.55
CA TYR A 111 3.75 -25.79 -11.00
C TYR A 111 2.43 -26.53 -11.24
N ALA A 112 1.31 -25.89 -10.89
CA ALA A 112 0.00 -26.37 -11.30
C ALA A 112 -0.27 -26.02 -12.76
N VAL A 113 0.06 -24.78 -13.17
CA VAL A 113 -0.05 -24.31 -14.56
C VAL A 113 1.28 -23.70 -14.99
N TYR A 114 1.80 -24.17 -16.12
CA TYR A 114 3.01 -23.63 -16.72
C TYR A 114 2.79 -23.28 -18.19
N ASN A 115 2.73 -21.99 -18.48
CA ASN A 115 2.72 -21.45 -19.84
C ASN A 115 4.15 -21.13 -20.26
N TYR A 116 4.73 -22.00 -21.12
CA TYR A 116 6.09 -21.84 -21.61
C TYR A 116 6.10 -21.63 -23.12
N SER A 117 6.76 -20.59 -23.59
CA SER A 117 6.77 -20.26 -24.99
C SER A 117 8.16 -20.02 -25.56
N ASN A 118 8.47 -20.68 -26.68
CA ASN A 118 9.55 -20.30 -27.62
C ASN A 118 9.00 -19.58 -28.87
N ASN A 119 7.68 -19.49 -29.01
CA ASN A 119 6.95 -18.77 -30.04
C ASN A 119 5.81 -18.00 -29.32
N ASP A 120 4.94 -17.35 -30.09
CA ASP A 120 3.76 -16.71 -29.50
C ASP A 120 2.79 -17.77 -28.95
N MET A 121 2.43 -17.63 -27.69
CA MET A 121 1.54 -18.55 -26.97
C MET A 121 0.50 -17.74 -26.20
N ARG A 122 -0.75 -18.16 -26.30
CA ARG A 122 -1.86 -17.51 -25.62
C ARG A 122 -2.72 -18.53 -24.87
N VAL A 123 -2.91 -18.29 -23.60
CA VAL A 123 -3.84 -19.01 -22.72
C VAL A 123 -4.98 -18.04 -22.40
N GLY A 124 -6.21 -18.51 -22.36
CA GLY A 124 -7.38 -17.72 -21.98
C GLY A 124 -7.41 -17.42 -20.48
N SER A 125 -8.49 -17.76 -19.84
CA SER A 125 -8.61 -17.56 -18.39
C SER A 125 -8.05 -18.75 -17.62
N VAL A 126 -7.28 -18.46 -16.58
CA VAL A 126 -6.85 -19.44 -15.57
C VAL A 126 -7.61 -19.14 -14.29
N SER A 127 -8.51 -20.04 -13.91
CA SER A 127 -9.38 -19.90 -12.73
C SER A 127 -9.38 -21.16 -11.88
N GLY A 128 -9.97 -21.07 -10.68
CA GLY A 128 -10.11 -22.21 -9.78
C GLY A 128 -9.30 -22.09 -8.49
N ASN A 129 -8.94 -23.22 -7.90
CA ASN A 129 -8.30 -23.27 -6.60
C ASN A 129 -6.89 -23.84 -6.70
N PHE A 130 -5.91 -23.12 -6.16
CA PHE A 130 -4.51 -23.49 -6.13
C PHE A 130 -4.05 -23.57 -4.69
N ILE A 131 -3.89 -24.79 -4.15
CA ILE A 131 -3.74 -25.00 -2.73
C ILE A 131 -2.49 -25.84 -2.43
N GLY A 132 -1.55 -25.28 -1.66
CA GLY A 132 -0.37 -25.97 -1.17
C GLY A 132 0.60 -26.44 -2.27
N ASN A 133 0.51 -25.93 -3.48
CA ASN A 133 1.43 -26.30 -4.55
C ASN A 133 2.82 -25.75 -4.24
N ARG A 134 3.86 -26.57 -4.45
CA ARG A 134 5.20 -26.22 -4.07
C ARG A 134 6.19 -26.55 -5.18
N TYR A 135 6.96 -25.56 -5.58
CA TYR A 135 8.13 -25.77 -6.42
C TYR A 135 9.39 -25.73 -5.57
N THR A 136 10.22 -26.77 -5.68
CA THR A 136 11.52 -26.85 -5.01
C THR A 136 12.61 -26.92 -6.07
N SER A 137 13.53 -25.94 -6.07
CA SER A 137 14.68 -25.97 -6.96
C SER A 137 15.69 -27.03 -6.48
N SER A 138 16.19 -27.80 -7.42
CA SER A 138 17.37 -28.64 -7.18
C SER A 138 18.59 -27.72 -7.05
N ASN A 139 19.49 -27.99 -6.11
CA ASN A 139 20.66 -27.18 -5.75
C ASN A 139 21.68 -26.89 -6.89
N SER A 140 21.28 -26.82 -8.14
CA SER A 140 22.15 -26.39 -9.22
C SER A 140 22.22 -24.86 -9.25
N SER A 141 23.41 -24.29 -9.34
CA SER A 141 23.69 -22.85 -9.36
C SER A 141 22.98 -22.06 -10.48
N TYR A 142 22.16 -22.71 -11.29
CA TYR A 142 21.46 -22.12 -12.43
C TYR A 142 19.94 -22.24 -12.36
N ASP A 143 19.40 -22.98 -11.40
CA ASP A 143 17.96 -23.23 -11.28
C ASP A 143 17.33 -22.34 -10.19
N ASN A 144 17.01 -21.10 -10.55
CA ASN A 144 16.13 -20.30 -9.70
C ASN A 144 14.75 -20.95 -9.64
N ALA A 145 14.11 -20.91 -8.50
CA ALA A 145 12.78 -21.46 -8.32
C ALA A 145 11.72 -20.38 -8.59
N PHE A 146 10.70 -20.70 -9.36
CA PHE A 146 9.70 -19.75 -9.85
C PHE A 146 8.29 -20.28 -9.71
N GLY A 147 7.35 -19.50 -9.21
CA GLY A 147 5.92 -19.74 -9.21
C GLY A 147 5.48 -21.08 -8.61
N GLY A 148 5.00 -21.11 -7.38
CA GLY A 148 4.54 -22.36 -6.76
C GLY A 148 3.29 -22.93 -7.43
N ALA A 149 2.41 -22.10 -7.97
CA ALA A 149 1.18 -22.53 -8.61
C ALA A 149 1.15 -22.23 -10.12
N LEU A 150 1.42 -20.97 -10.50
CA LEU A 150 1.33 -20.55 -11.90
C LEU A 150 2.62 -19.91 -12.35
N ARG A 151 3.12 -20.34 -13.50
CA ARG A 151 4.26 -19.73 -14.18
C ARG A 151 3.91 -19.35 -15.62
N ASN A 152 4.09 -18.08 -15.96
CA ASN A 152 3.96 -17.54 -17.31
C ASN A 152 5.32 -17.07 -17.81
N HIS A 153 5.87 -17.73 -18.84
CA HIS A 153 7.24 -17.52 -19.23
C HIS A 153 7.45 -17.59 -20.74
N ALA A 154 8.01 -16.54 -21.31
CA ALA A 154 8.47 -16.54 -22.69
C ALA A 154 9.99 -16.66 -22.76
N ASN A 155 10.48 -17.69 -23.43
CA ASN A 155 11.89 -17.80 -23.76
C ASN A 155 12.20 -17.01 -25.06
N ALA A 156 11.32 -17.14 -26.08
CA ALA A 156 11.26 -16.31 -27.25
C ALA A 156 9.78 -16.07 -27.60
N GLY A 157 9.47 -15.03 -28.38
CA GLY A 157 8.08 -14.66 -28.65
C GLY A 157 7.34 -14.08 -27.46
N ILE A 158 6.02 -14.25 -27.41
CA ILE A 158 5.15 -13.69 -26.39
C ILE A 158 4.35 -14.79 -25.71
N ALA A 159 4.46 -14.90 -24.37
CA ALA A 159 3.61 -15.75 -23.55
C ALA A 159 2.51 -14.91 -22.89
N ILE A 160 1.25 -15.17 -23.23
CA ILE A 160 0.10 -14.44 -22.73
C ILE A 160 -0.80 -15.35 -21.90
N ILE A 161 -1.24 -14.87 -20.75
CA ILE A 161 -2.43 -15.33 -20.05
C ILE A 161 -3.40 -14.15 -19.96
N GLU A 162 -4.62 -14.31 -20.48
CA GLU A 162 -5.58 -13.20 -20.54
C GLU A 162 -6.04 -12.79 -19.15
N ASN A 163 -6.48 -13.75 -18.36
CA ASN A 163 -7.00 -13.49 -17.03
C ASN A 163 -6.59 -14.58 -16.04
N VAL A 164 -6.33 -14.19 -14.83
CA VAL A 164 -6.13 -15.11 -13.70
C VAL A 164 -7.14 -14.75 -12.61
N ASN A 165 -8.09 -15.67 -12.37
CA ASN A 165 -9.11 -15.52 -11.35
C ASN A 165 -9.11 -16.75 -10.46
N GLY A 166 -8.86 -16.60 -9.16
CA GLY A 166 -8.84 -17.81 -8.33
C GLY A 166 -8.44 -17.60 -6.89
N VAL A 167 -8.39 -18.72 -6.19
CA VAL A 167 -7.99 -18.78 -4.80
C VAL A 167 -6.63 -19.45 -4.69
N PHE A 168 -5.63 -18.72 -4.22
CA PHE A 168 -4.25 -19.16 -4.08
C PHE A 168 -3.88 -19.23 -2.60
N VAL A 169 -3.70 -20.43 -2.08
CA VAL A 169 -3.46 -20.64 -0.65
C VAL A 169 -2.22 -21.47 -0.41
N ASN A 170 -1.31 -20.98 0.44
CA ASN A 170 -0.08 -21.68 0.84
C ASN A 170 0.76 -22.21 -0.31
N ASN A 171 0.65 -21.65 -1.51
CA ASN A 171 1.56 -22.02 -2.58
C ASN A 171 2.96 -21.48 -2.30
N SER A 172 3.98 -22.20 -2.69
CA SER A 172 5.32 -21.85 -2.27
C SER A 172 6.42 -22.19 -3.25
N VAL A 173 7.51 -21.45 -3.09
CA VAL A 173 8.78 -21.68 -3.77
C VAL A 173 9.86 -21.81 -2.72
N TYR A 174 10.72 -22.84 -2.86
CA TYR A 174 11.83 -23.09 -1.94
C TYR A 174 13.13 -23.43 -2.67
N SER A 175 14.24 -22.89 -2.20
CA SER A 175 15.59 -23.39 -2.52
C SER A 175 16.55 -23.15 -1.37
N GLN A 176 17.70 -23.87 -1.40
CA GLN A 176 18.76 -23.68 -0.41
C GLN A 176 19.71 -22.54 -0.77
N THR A 177 20.03 -22.35 -2.04
CA THR A 177 21.14 -21.48 -2.45
C THR A 177 20.77 -20.38 -3.43
N ASN A 178 19.61 -20.46 -4.08
CA ASN A 178 19.27 -19.55 -5.18
C ASN A 178 18.25 -18.48 -4.77
N THR A 179 18.19 -17.42 -5.55
CA THR A 179 17.10 -16.46 -5.45
C THR A 179 15.80 -17.07 -5.94
N ASN A 180 14.78 -17.02 -5.12
CA ASN A 180 13.47 -17.58 -5.35
C ASN A 180 12.43 -16.50 -5.54
N VAL A 181 11.44 -16.74 -6.39
CA VAL A 181 10.48 -15.71 -6.76
C VAL A 181 9.07 -16.24 -6.98
N GLY A 182 8.07 -15.47 -6.54
CA GLY A 182 6.66 -15.70 -6.81
C GLY A 182 6.09 -16.95 -6.14
N GLY A 183 5.71 -16.87 -4.88
CA GLY A 183 5.20 -18.02 -4.14
C GLY A 183 3.98 -18.67 -4.78
N ALA A 184 3.04 -17.91 -5.34
CA ALA A 184 1.92 -18.42 -6.11
C ALA A 184 2.12 -18.20 -7.62
N ILE A 185 2.36 -16.98 -8.06
CA ILE A 185 2.41 -16.62 -9.48
C ILE A 185 3.76 -16.02 -9.85
N SER A 186 4.34 -16.50 -10.96
CA SER A 186 5.51 -15.88 -11.60
C SER A 186 5.18 -15.48 -13.04
N ASN A 187 5.28 -14.18 -13.35
CA ASN A 187 5.17 -13.64 -14.71
C ASN A 187 6.51 -13.11 -15.20
N GLY A 188 6.94 -13.59 -16.34
CA GLY A 188 8.24 -13.27 -16.92
C GLY A 188 9.36 -14.08 -16.28
N PHE A 189 10.42 -13.45 -15.99
CA PHE A 189 11.71 -13.91 -15.51
C PHE A 189 12.41 -15.00 -16.29
N HIS A 190 13.73 -14.84 -16.46
CA HIS A 190 14.51 -15.85 -17.09
C HIS A 190 15.98 -15.82 -16.78
N GLY A 191 16.53 -16.94 -16.53
CA GLY A 191 17.95 -17.17 -16.48
C GLY A 191 18.71 -16.85 -17.80
N ALA A 192 19.97 -17.18 -17.82
CA ALA A 192 21.03 -16.72 -18.73
C ALA A 192 20.89 -16.98 -20.26
N THR A 193 19.70 -17.12 -20.84
CA THR A 193 19.58 -17.33 -22.28
C THR A 193 19.57 -16.02 -23.08
N THR A 194 20.21 -16.10 -24.25
CA THR A 194 20.58 -14.95 -25.08
C THR A 194 19.49 -14.41 -25.99
N PHE A 195 18.23 -14.85 -25.85
CA PHE A 195 17.16 -14.41 -26.78
C PHE A 195 16.61 -13.04 -26.34
N TYR A 196 16.79 -12.06 -27.20
CA TYR A 196 16.20 -10.73 -27.12
C TYR A 196 14.78 -10.80 -27.70
N ASN A 197 13.86 -9.94 -27.26
CA ASN A 197 12.48 -9.81 -27.73
C ASN A 197 11.45 -10.83 -27.21
N ALA A 198 11.68 -11.45 -26.06
CA ALA A 198 10.64 -12.21 -25.40
C ALA A 198 9.81 -11.31 -24.47
N ALA A 199 8.51 -11.54 -24.42
CA ALA A 199 7.61 -10.86 -23.51
C ALA A 199 6.67 -11.84 -22.80
N SER A 200 6.45 -11.63 -21.50
CA SER A 200 5.42 -12.34 -20.74
C SER A 200 4.36 -11.35 -20.30
N ARG A 201 3.10 -11.66 -20.54
CA ARG A 201 1.98 -10.79 -20.18
C ARG A 201 0.88 -11.56 -19.46
N ILE A 202 0.35 -10.97 -18.40
CA ILE A 202 -0.93 -11.34 -17.81
C ILE A 202 -1.85 -10.13 -17.93
N GLY A 203 -3.03 -10.29 -18.56
CA GLY A 203 -3.96 -9.18 -18.75
C GLY A 203 -4.56 -8.72 -17.42
N SER A 204 -5.17 -9.63 -16.68
CA SER A 204 -5.68 -9.29 -15.35
C SER A 204 -5.43 -10.40 -14.33
N ILE A 205 -5.23 -9.98 -13.08
CA ILE A 205 -5.25 -10.88 -11.92
C ILE A 205 -6.34 -10.36 -10.98
N ASP A 206 -7.34 -11.19 -10.67
CA ASP A 206 -8.36 -10.92 -9.67
C ASP A 206 -8.54 -12.16 -8.80
N GLY A 207 -8.12 -12.11 -7.54
CA GLY A 207 -8.10 -13.32 -6.74
C GLY A 207 -7.85 -13.11 -5.25
N ILE A 208 -7.89 -14.23 -4.53
CA ILE A 208 -7.61 -14.31 -3.11
C ILE A 208 -6.27 -15.02 -2.92
N PHE A 209 -5.30 -14.34 -2.33
CA PHE A 209 -3.95 -14.83 -2.08
C PHE A 209 -3.69 -14.88 -0.58
N VAL A 210 -3.63 -16.08 0.00
CA VAL A 210 -3.51 -16.26 1.45
C VAL A 210 -2.31 -17.12 1.79
N GLY A 211 -1.38 -16.58 2.59
CA GLY A 211 -0.24 -17.33 3.12
C GLY A 211 0.69 -17.91 2.07
N ASN A 212 0.69 -17.41 0.84
CA ASN A 212 1.66 -17.84 -0.17
C ASN A 212 3.05 -17.31 0.17
N TYR A 213 4.10 -18.08 -0.15
CA TYR A 213 5.41 -17.69 0.33
C TYR A 213 6.58 -18.12 -0.53
N VAL A 214 7.67 -17.40 -0.35
CA VAL A 214 8.99 -17.70 -0.91
C VAL A 214 9.97 -17.89 0.22
N LEU A 215 10.66 -19.02 0.21
CA LEU A 215 11.74 -19.33 1.15
C LEU A 215 13.06 -19.55 0.41
N SER A 216 14.13 -18.90 0.86
CA SER A 216 15.48 -19.20 0.46
C SER A 216 16.39 -19.31 1.70
N GLU A 217 17.31 -20.27 1.74
CA GLU A 217 18.23 -20.38 2.88
C GLU A 217 19.40 -19.39 2.78
N SER A 218 19.91 -19.12 1.58
CA SER A 218 21.07 -18.24 1.38
C SER A 218 20.93 -17.25 0.22
N GLY A 219 20.00 -17.46 -0.69
CA GLY A 219 19.71 -16.53 -1.78
C GLY A 219 18.68 -15.46 -1.42
N GLY A 220 18.20 -14.70 -2.39
CA GLY A 220 17.12 -13.75 -2.20
C GLY A 220 15.73 -14.40 -2.22
N ALA A 221 14.72 -13.73 -1.67
CA ALA A 221 13.31 -14.13 -1.76
C ALA A 221 12.44 -12.94 -2.16
N LEU A 222 11.72 -13.05 -3.29
CA LEU A 222 10.95 -11.95 -3.87
C LEU A 222 9.51 -12.37 -4.23
N GLY A 223 8.53 -11.53 -3.88
CA GLY A 223 7.13 -11.71 -4.22
C GLY A 223 6.48 -12.93 -3.58
N GLY A 224 6.09 -12.84 -2.32
CA GLY A 224 5.49 -13.97 -1.58
C GLY A 224 4.27 -14.57 -2.25
N ALA A 225 3.43 -13.76 -2.91
CA ALA A 225 2.35 -14.23 -3.76
C ALA A 225 2.70 -14.08 -5.24
N ILE A 226 3.03 -12.87 -5.70
CA ILE A 226 3.20 -12.57 -7.12
C ILE A 226 4.56 -11.95 -7.39
N ILE A 227 5.23 -12.40 -8.43
CA ILE A 227 6.37 -11.71 -9.04
C ILE A 227 6.05 -11.33 -10.48
N ASN A 228 6.32 -10.08 -10.84
CA ASN A 228 6.41 -9.62 -12.22
C ASN A 228 7.85 -9.18 -12.44
N ALA A 229 8.59 -9.93 -13.26
CA ALA A 229 10.01 -9.68 -13.40
C ALA A 229 10.54 -9.96 -14.79
N SER A 230 11.55 -9.21 -15.19
CA SER A 230 12.32 -9.52 -16.39
C SER A 230 13.80 -9.45 -16.13
N ALA A 231 14.56 -10.21 -16.88
CA ALA A 231 16.00 -10.12 -16.92
C ALA A 231 16.46 -9.68 -18.31
N ARG A 232 17.45 -8.79 -18.36
CA ARG A 232 18.03 -8.29 -19.59
C ARG A 232 16.94 -7.73 -20.53
N LYS A 233 16.98 -7.57 -21.71
CA LYS A 233 16.09 -6.95 -22.70
C LYS A 233 14.72 -7.65 -22.89
N LYS A 234 14.23 -8.40 -21.89
CA LYS A 234 12.90 -9.04 -21.94
C LYS A 234 11.87 -8.17 -21.26
N LYS A 235 10.60 -8.36 -21.60
CA LYS A 235 9.47 -7.57 -21.10
C LYS A 235 8.58 -8.43 -20.21
N ALA A 236 8.09 -7.85 -19.12
CA ALA A 236 7.08 -8.48 -18.29
C ALA A 236 5.98 -7.47 -17.96
N TYR A 237 4.74 -7.85 -18.29
CA TYR A 237 3.58 -6.98 -18.10
C TYR A 237 2.49 -7.70 -17.33
N ILE A 238 1.91 -7.00 -16.37
CA ILE A 238 0.60 -7.31 -15.80
C ILE A 238 -0.24 -6.04 -15.95
N ASP A 239 -1.36 -6.12 -16.67
CA ASP A 239 -2.13 -4.91 -16.92
C ASP A 239 -2.84 -4.43 -15.66
N THR A 240 -3.50 -5.35 -14.94
CA THR A 240 -4.18 -5.01 -13.68
C THR A 240 -4.06 -6.12 -12.64
N ILE A 241 -3.90 -5.72 -11.39
CA ILE A 241 -3.98 -6.62 -10.23
C ILE A 241 -5.08 -6.11 -9.30
N LYS A 242 -6.05 -6.98 -9.01
CA LYS A 242 -7.09 -6.76 -8.01
C LYS A 242 -7.16 -7.95 -7.06
N GLY A 243 -7.65 -7.74 -5.85
CA GLY A 243 -7.90 -8.87 -4.96
C GLY A 243 -7.41 -8.68 -3.53
N CYS A 244 -7.43 -9.78 -2.77
CA CYS A 244 -7.02 -9.84 -1.38
C CYS A 244 -5.67 -10.51 -1.23
N PHE A 245 -4.74 -9.87 -0.56
CA PHE A 245 -3.42 -10.37 -0.25
C PHE A 245 -3.23 -10.44 1.26
N ILE A 246 -3.27 -11.63 1.84
CA ILE A 246 -3.33 -11.80 3.28
C ILE A 246 -2.21 -12.72 3.76
N GLY A 247 -1.33 -12.20 4.63
CA GLY A 247 -0.26 -12.98 5.25
C GLY A 247 0.69 -13.66 4.28
N ASN A 248 0.83 -13.15 3.05
CA ASN A 248 1.84 -13.67 2.12
C ASN A 248 3.21 -13.17 2.55
N TYR A 249 4.26 -13.96 2.28
CA TYR A 249 5.56 -13.57 2.79
C TYR A 249 6.76 -14.05 1.99
N THR A 250 7.86 -13.32 2.18
CA THR A 250 9.20 -13.71 1.75
C THR A 250 10.11 -13.87 2.97
N ARG A 251 10.90 -14.94 2.98
CA ARG A 251 11.89 -15.18 4.04
C ARG A 251 13.19 -15.75 3.49
N SER A 252 14.31 -15.17 3.95
CA SER A 252 15.65 -15.62 3.55
C SER A 252 16.71 -15.19 4.56
N ASN A 253 17.90 -15.82 4.49
CA ASN A 253 19.12 -15.24 5.07
C ASN A 253 19.64 -14.09 4.22
N GLY A 254 19.42 -14.12 2.89
CA GLY A 254 19.71 -13.01 1.98
C GLY A 254 18.62 -11.95 1.96
N ARG A 255 18.65 -11.11 0.92
CA ARG A 255 17.66 -10.04 0.71
C ARG A 255 16.25 -10.59 0.54
N THR A 256 15.27 -9.92 1.16
CA THR A 256 13.84 -10.22 0.98
C THR A 256 13.08 -9.01 0.51
N ALA A 257 12.10 -9.21 -0.39
CA ALA A 257 11.33 -8.10 -0.91
C ALA A 257 9.91 -8.50 -1.38
N GLY A 258 8.94 -7.62 -1.15
CA GLY A 258 7.56 -7.80 -1.55
C GLY A 258 6.91 -9.02 -0.91
N GLY A 259 6.46 -8.91 0.33
CA GLY A 259 5.77 -10.01 1.01
C GLY A 259 4.56 -10.52 0.22
N ALA A 260 3.84 -9.66 -0.49
CA ALA A 260 2.79 -10.06 -1.42
C ALA A 260 3.27 -9.96 -2.88
N ILE A 261 3.65 -8.76 -3.34
CA ILE A 261 3.95 -8.50 -4.74
C ILE A 261 5.36 -7.93 -4.89
N ALA A 262 6.13 -8.45 -5.87
CA ALA A 262 7.35 -7.83 -6.33
C ALA A 262 7.26 -7.50 -7.82
N ASN A 263 7.63 -6.26 -8.20
CA ASN A 263 7.77 -5.78 -9.56
C ASN A 263 9.24 -5.41 -9.79
N TYR A 264 9.96 -6.24 -10.51
CA TYR A 264 11.42 -6.17 -10.56
C TYR A 264 12.00 -6.27 -11.97
N GLY A 265 12.65 -5.19 -12.42
CA GLY A 265 13.32 -5.13 -13.71
C GLY A 265 14.84 -5.23 -13.56
N GLY A 266 15.39 -6.42 -13.31
CA GLY A 266 16.83 -6.57 -13.14
C GLY A 266 17.32 -8.01 -13.09
N TRP A 267 18.64 -8.18 -12.95
CA TRP A 267 19.24 -9.49 -12.72
C TRP A 267 19.02 -9.95 -11.28
N VAL A 268 18.34 -11.07 -11.15
CA VAL A 268 18.11 -11.68 -9.85
C VAL A 268 19.34 -12.49 -9.36
N THR A 269 20.34 -12.72 -10.21
CA THR A 269 21.35 -13.76 -9.97
C THR A 269 22.74 -13.30 -9.54
N GLU A 270 23.15 -12.05 -9.79
CA GLU A 270 24.57 -11.68 -9.57
C GLU A 270 24.83 -10.43 -8.72
N GLN A 271 23.81 -9.67 -8.36
CA GLN A 271 23.98 -8.45 -7.55
C GLN A 271 22.90 -8.28 -6.48
N ALA A 272 22.41 -9.38 -5.90
CA ALA A 272 21.48 -9.34 -4.78
C ALA A 272 22.06 -8.61 -3.54
N ASP A 273 23.36 -8.37 -3.52
CA ASP A 273 24.06 -7.72 -2.41
C ASP A 273 24.25 -6.19 -2.60
N SER A 274 23.77 -5.60 -3.71
CA SER A 274 23.88 -4.16 -3.95
C SER A 274 22.56 -3.46 -3.65
N LEU A 275 22.60 -2.44 -2.78
CA LEU A 275 21.49 -1.49 -2.55
C LEU A 275 21.22 -0.62 -3.78
N LEU A 276 22.20 -0.49 -4.65
CA LEU A 276 22.06 0.25 -5.89
C LEU A 276 21.28 -0.59 -6.90
N PRO A 277 20.24 -0.06 -7.52
CA PRO A 277 19.71 -0.67 -8.71
C PRO A 277 20.85 -0.80 -9.74
N PRO A 278 20.96 -1.94 -10.47
CA PRO A 278 21.96 -2.06 -11.51
C PRO A 278 21.80 -0.88 -12.50
N PRO A 279 22.91 -0.35 -13.03
CA PRO A 279 22.85 0.78 -13.95
C PRO A 279 21.88 0.48 -15.09
N LEU A 280 21.05 1.46 -15.42
CA LEU A 280 19.98 1.45 -16.42
C LEU A 280 20.50 1.26 -17.85
N GLU A 281 21.36 0.31 -18.10
CA GLU A 281 21.68 -0.05 -19.47
C GLU A 281 20.46 -0.72 -20.10
N SER A 282 19.56 0.10 -20.66
CA SER A 282 18.44 -0.27 -21.55
C SER A 282 17.67 -1.52 -21.14
N SER A 283 17.20 -1.61 -19.88
CA SER A 283 16.21 -2.61 -19.49
C SER A 283 14.86 -2.25 -20.11
N GLU A 284 14.32 -3.15 -20.88
CA GLU A 284 12.94 -3.04 -21.35
C GLU A 284 11.99 -3.04 -20.13
N PRO A 285 10.87 -2.31 -20.18
CA PRO A 285 10.06 -2.06 -18.99
C PRO A 285 9.45 -3.35 -18.42
N VAL A 286 9.59 -3.50 -17.12
CA VAL A 286 8.73 -4.37 -16.32
C VAL A 286 7.62 -3.48 -15.79
N GLN A 287 6.39 -3.84 -16.08
CA GLN A 287 5.27 -2.97 -15.78
C GLN A 287 4.09 -3.70 -15.17
N ILE A 288 3.52 -3.11 -14.13
CA ILE A 288 2.17 -3.37 -13.66
C ILE A 288 1.36 -2.09 -13.92
N GLY A 289 0.29 -2.20 -14.72
CA GLY A 289 -0.52 -1.04 -15.10
C GLY A 289 -1.25 -0.44 -13.91
N SER A 290 -1.94 -1.27 -13.12
CA SER A 290 -2.55 -0.83 -11.88
C SER A 290 -2.64 -1.95 -10.83
N ILE A 291 -2.60 -1.53 -9.57
CA ILE A 291 -2.83 -2.41 -8.40
C ILE A 291 -3.94 -1.78 -7.57
N ASN A 292 -5.03 -2.54 -7.35
CA ASN A 292 -6.11 -2.15 -6.45
C ASN A 292 -6.48 -3.36 -5.58
N GLY A 293 -6.16 -3.32 -4.29
CA GLY A 293 -6.38 -4.49 -3.44
C GLY A 293 -6.36 -4.22 -1.94
N GLU A 294 -6.69 -5.29 -1.22
CA GLU A 294 -6.58 -5.32 0.23
C GLU A 294 -5.31 -6.09 0.61
N PHE A 295 -4.36 -5.43 1.21
CA PHE A 295 -3.08 -5.99 1.65
C PHE A 295 -3.01 -6.02 3.16
N ALA A 296 -3.13 -7.20 3.77
CA ALA A 296 -3.16 -7.32 5.22
C ALA A 296 -2.13 -8.31 5.75
N GLY A 297 -1.29 -7.84 6.68
CA GLY A 297 -0.31 -8.68 7.38
C GLY A 297 0.71 -9.37 6.48
N ASN A 298 0.96 -8.87 5.26
CA ASN A 298 2.02 -9.41 4.41
C ASN A 298 3.38 -8.97 4.91
N TYR A 299 4.42 -9.79 4.71
CA TYR A 299 5.73 -9.40 5.22
C TYR A 299 6.93 -9.91 4.44
N SER A 300 8.02 -9.18 4.56
CA SER A 300 9.36 -9.59 4.15
C SER A 300 10.28 -9.72 5.36
N LEU A 301 10.96 -10.87 5.51
CA LEU A 301 11.83 -11.19 6.64
C LEU A 301 13.19 -11.66 6.18
N SER A 302 14.22 -10.87 6.45
CA SER A 302 15.63 -11.24 6.27
C SER A 302 16.32 -11.50 7.60
N THR A 303 17.26 -12.45 7.65
CA THR A 303 18.07 -12.67 8.85
C THR A 303 19.42 -11.98 8.81
N SER A 304 19.96 -11.65 7.62
CA SER A 304 21.30 -11.07 7.52
C SER A 304 21.46 -9.96 6.46
N ALA A 305 20.40 -9.65 5.70
CA ALA A 305 20.42 -8.62 4.67
C ALA A 305 19.20 -7.68 4.81
N GLU A 306 18.92 -6.88 3.80
CA GLU A 306 17.78 -5.97 3.79
C GLU A 306 16.45 -6.72 3.66
N ALA A 307 15.42 -6.15 4.28
CA ALA A 307 14.03 -6.53 4.07
C ALA A 307 13.25 -5.32 3.52
N MET A 308 12.58 -5.47 2.38
CA MET A 308 11.98 -4.35 1.67
C MET A 308 10.54 -4.65 1.23
N GLY A 309 9.64 -3.66 1.40
CA GLY A 309 8.26 -3.76 0.98
C GLY A 309 7.51 -4.92 1.62
N GLY A 310 6.96 -4.73 2.81
CA GLY A 310 6.19 -5.77 3.49
C GLY A 310 5.04 -6.31 2.66
N ALA A 311 4.35 -5.46 1.91
CA ALA A 311 3.36 -5.87 0.91
C ALA A 311 3.93 -5.79 -0.51
N ILE A 312 4.42 -4.64 -0.93
CA ILE A 312 4.81 -4.38 -2.33
C ILE A 312 6.26 -3.90 -2.40
N TYR A 313 6.99 -4.50 -3.32
CA TYR A 313 8.33 -4.07 -3.72
C TYR A 313 8.34 -3.69 -5.19
N ASN A 314 8.78 -2.47 -5.50
CA ASN A 314 8.91 -1.95 -6.85
C ASN A 314 10.33 -1.43 -7.08
N ALA A 315 11.13 -2.16 -7.84
CA ALA A 315 12.48 -1.72 -8.19
C ALA A 315 12.77 -1.95 -9.67
N ILE A 316 13.18 -0.88 -10.34
CA ILE A 316 13.45 -0.86 -11.79
C ILE A 316 12.20 -1.23 -12.62
N GLY A 317 11.04 -1.34 -11.97
CA GLY A 317 9.75 -1.59 -12.59
C GLY A 317 8.84 -0.38 -12.51
N ILE A 318 7.82 -0.31 -13.34
CA ILE A 318 6.80 0.73 -13.32
C ILE A 318 5.53 0.16 -12.72
N ILE A 319 4.96 0.83 -11.71
CA ILE A 319 3.59 0.65 -11.28
C ILE A 319 2.85 1.92 -11.71
N GLY A 320 1.89 1.79 -12.65
CA GLY A 320 1.18 2.93 -13.20
C GLY A 320 0.28 3.59 -12.18
N ASP A 321 -0.46 2.79 -11.40
CA ASP A 321 -1.34 3.29 -10.34
C ASP A 321 -1.46 2.29 -9.18
N LEU A 322 -1.48 2.81 -7.97
CA LEU A 322 -1.62 2.05 -6.73
C LEU A 322 -2.77 2.58 -5.89
N SER A 323 -3.71 1.70 -5.54
CA SER A 323 -4.83 2.04 -4.67
C SER A 323 -5.23 0.87 -3.79
N GLY A 324 -6.08 1.11 -2.80
CA GLY A 324 -6.60 0.07 -1.91
C GLY A 324 -6.19 0.24 -0.45
N ARG A 325 -6.18 -0.83 0.32
CA ARG A 325 -5.95 -0.78 1.77
C ARG A 325 -4.74 -1.61 2.17
N PHE A 326 -3.81 -0.97 2.88
CA PHE A 326 -2.56 -1.56 3.34
C PHE A 326 -2.53 -1.57 4.87
N ILE A 327 -2.73 -2.74 5.45
CA ILE A 327 -2.99 -2.87 6.88
C ILE A 327 -2.04 -3.87 7.53
N GLY A 328 -1.24 -3.38 8.49
CA GLY A 328 -0.36 -4.22 9.30
C GLY A 328 0.70 -4.98 8.52
N ASN A 329 1.07 -4.53 7.32
CA ASN A 329 2.17 -5.13 6.57
C ASN A 329 3.51 -4.72 7.17
N TYR A 330 4.55 -5.55 7.02
CA TYR A 330 5.83 -5.19 7.60
C TYR A 330 7.04 -5.75 6.86
N ALA A 331 8.14 -5.01 6.95
CA ALA A 331 9.46 -5.47 6.58
C ALA A 331 10.32 -5.60 7.85
N LYS A 332 11.01 -6.73 8.00
CA LYS A 332 11.85 -6.99 9.18
C LYS A 332 13.18 -7.58 8.79
N THR A 333 14.26 -7.06 9.37
CA THR A 333 15.57 -7.67 9.32
C THR A 333 16.12 -7.94 10.72
N GLU A 334 16.77 -9.09 10.88
CA GLU A 334 17.52 -9.43 12.09
C GLU A 334 18.98 -8.98 12.01
N SER A 335 19.39 -8.41 10.87
CA SER A 335 20.74 -7.88 10.65
C SER A 335 20.99 -6.64 11.49
N ALA A 336 22.15 -6.55 12.10
CA ALA A 336 22.57 -5.34 12.81
C ALA A 336 23.05 -4.21 11.87
N SER A 337 23.36 -4.53 10.61
CA SER A 337 23.98 -3.61 9.65
C SER A 337 23.10 -3.27 8.45
N HIS A 338 21.99 -3.97 8.27
CA HIS A 338 21.11 -3.75 7.13
C HIS A 338 19.74 -3.24 7.60
N PRO A 339 19.12 -2.32 6.87
CA PRO A 339 17.84 -1.75 7.25
C PRO A 339 16.64 -2.60 6.81
N ALA A 340 15.51 -2.37 7.46
CA ALA A 340 14.19 -2.73 6.97
C ALA A 340 13.52 -1.48 6.40
N LEU A 341 12.92 -1.55 5.19
CA LEU A 341 12.45 -0.40 4.42
C LEU A 341 11.08 -0.65 3.81
N GLY A 342 10.15 0.31 3.95
CA GLY A 342 8.81 0.21 3.39
C GLY A 342 7.96 -0.88 4.04
N GLY A 343 7.34 -0.59 5.17
CA GLY A 343 6.47 -1.54 5.86
C GLY A 343 5.33 -2.06 4.99
N ALA A 344 4.70 -1.19 4.21
CA ALA A 344 3.77 -1.58 3.16
C ALA A 344 4.44 -1.60 1.79
N VAL A 345 4.99 -0.47 1.36
CA VAL A 345 5.50 -0.28 -0.01
C VAL A 345 6.95 0.22 0.02
N TYR A 346 7.79 -0.42 -0.75
CA TYR A 346 9.11 0.09 -1.13
C TYR A 346 9.11 0.40 -2.63
N SER A 347 9.52 1.59 -3.02
CA SER A 347 9.70 1.95 -4.43
C SER A 347 11.05 2.61 -4.68
N ALA A 348 11.78 2.11 -5.68
CA ALA A 348 12.97 2.72 -6.26
C ALA A 348 12.67 3.31 -7.65
N ASN A 349 11.41 3.66 -7.89
CA ASN A 349 10.91 4.37 -9.06
C ASN A 349 9.80 5.32 -8.64
N ASP A 350 9.42 6.22 -9.54
CA ASP A 350 8.24 7.04 -9.37
C ASP A 350 7.04 6.17 -9.00
N LEU A 351 6.22 6.66 -8.08
CA LEU A 351 5.05 5.94 -7.59
C LEU A 351 3.83 6.87 -7.61
N THR A 352 2.76 6.42 -8.24
CA THR A 352 1.46 7.10 -8.15
C THR A 352 0.54 6.31 -7.23
N ILE A 353 0.04 6.98 -6.19
CA ILE A 353 -1.00 6.46 -5.32
C ILE A 353 -2.27 7.26 -5.57
N SER A 354 -3.37 6.57 -5.87
CA SER A 354 -4.62 7.23 -6.21
C SER A 354 -5.79 6.85 -5.31
N ALA A 355 -6.80 7.70 -5.33
CA ALA A 355 -8.12 7.44 -4.77
C ALA A 355 -9.18 8.13 -5.63
N ASP A 356 -9.97 7.33 -6.36
CA ASP A 356 -11.05 7.82 -7.23
C ASP A 356 -12.40 7.36 -6.70
N GLY A 357 -13.13 8.26 -6.04
CA GLY A 357 -14.39 7.95 -5.37
C GLY A 357 -14.28 6.94 -4.21
N THR A 358 -13.07 6.58 -3.82
CA THR A 358 -12.76 5.53 -2.84
C THR A 358 -11.75 6.02 -1.81
N GLU A 359 -11.41 5.16 -0.85
CA GLU A 359 -10.34 5.41 0.11
C GLU A 359 -9.14 4.49 -0.17
N THR A 360 -7.95 5.10 -0.27
CA THR A 360 -6.68 4.39 -0.17
C THR A 360 -6.10 4.64 1.22
N LEU A 361 -5.85 3.56 1.97
CA LEU A 361 -5.52 3.60 3.39
C LEU A 361 -4.23 2.86 3.72
N PHE A 362 -3.33 3.51 4.46
CA PHE A 362 -2.15 2.90 5.07
C PHE A 362 -2.25 2.98 6.59
N ARG A 363 -2.33 1.80 7.27
CA ARG A 363 -2.52 1.76 8.72
C ARG A 363 -1.82 0.58 9.37
N GLY A 364 -1.04 0.88 10.42
CA GLY A 364 -0.37 -0.12 11.24
C GLY A 364 0.77 -0.83 10.53
N ASN A 365 1.23 -0.31 9.38
CA ASN A 365 2.39 -0.83 8.67
C ASN A 365 3.68 -0.39 9.36
N TYR A 366 4.69 -1.25 9.35
CA TYR A 366 5.93 -0.93 10.06
C TYR A 366 7.16 -1.61 9.47
N THR A 367 8.31 -1.06 9.81
CA THR A 367 9.61 -1.70 9.66
C THR A 367 10.17 -2.07 11.02
N GLU A 368 10.99 -3.14 11.08
CA GLU A 368 11.68 -3.56 12.30
C GLU A 368 13.11 -3.98 11.98
N ASP A 369 14.08 -3.31 12.57
CA ASP A 369 15.50 -3.60 12.44
C ASP A 369 16.26 -3.28 13.76
N SER A 370 17.58 -3.14 13.72
CA SER A 370 18.39 -2.82 14.90
C SER A 370 18.01 -1.50 15.58
N ARG A 371 17.30 -0.61 14.89
CA ARG A 371 16.77 0.66 15.44
C ARG A 371 15.46 0.47 16.20
N GLY A 372 14.86 -0.71 16.13
CA GLY A 372 13.57 -1.04 16.70
C GLY A 372 12.44 -1.02 15.66
N LYS A 373 11.21 -1.03 16.18
CA LYS A 373 9.98 -0.97 15.37
C LYS A 373 9.63 0.48 15.08
N ILE A 374 9.48 0.81 13.80
CA ILE A 374 9.12 2.14 13.30
C ILE A 374 7.88 2.00 12.41
N ASN A 375 6.83 2.77 12.68
CA ASN A 375 5.69 2.82 11.76
C ASN A 375 6.15 3.40 10.42
N ASN A 376 5.90 2.70 9.33
CA ASN A 376 6.31 3.12 8.01
C ASN A 376 5.37 2.54 6.94
N ALA A 377 4.71 3.41 6.19
CA ALA A 377 3.85 3.00 5.08
C ALA A 377 4.65 2.82 3.79
N VAL A 378 5.34 3.89 3.38
CA VAL A 378 6.02 3.97 2.09
C VAL A 378 7.47 4.39 2.30
N TRP A 379 8.36 3.70 1.60
CA TRP A 379 9.76 4.08 1.46
C TRP A 379 10.08 4.38 0.00
N MET A 380 10.59 5.60 -0.26
CA MET A 380 11.04 6.04 -1.57
C MET A 380 12.57 6.00 -1.64
N GLN A 381 13.12 5.15 -2.51
CA GLN A 381 14.57 4.94 -2.62
C GLN A 381 15.15 5.70 -3.81
N GLY A 382 15.59 6.91 -3.59
CA GLY A 382 16.30 7.72 -4.59
C GLY A 382 17.74 7.24 -4.86
N THR A 383 18.37 7.86 -5.84
CA THR A 383 19.76 7.65 -6.21
C THR A 383 20.53 8.98 -6.23
N ASP A 384 21.87 8.94 -6.37
CA ASP A 384 22.69 10.14 -6.54
C ASP A 384 22.33 10.98 -7.77
N GLU A 385 21.74 10.35 -8.79
CA GLU A 385 21.51 10.97 -10.08
C GLU A 385 20.09 11.46 -10.28
N ALA A 386 19.10 10.91 -9.53
CA ALA A 386 17.70 11.22 -9.73
C ALA A 386 16.88 11.14 -8.43
N ARG A 387 16.10 12.19 -8.19
CA ARG A 387 14.99 12.16 -7.23
C ARG A 387 13.80 11.44 -7.84
N LEU A 388 13.01 10.81 -6.98
CA LEU A 388 11.77 10.16 -7.37
C LEU A 388 10.56 11.06 -7.13
N ASN A 389 9.46 10.76 -7.79
CA ASN A 389 8.17 11.40 -7.54
C ASN A 389 7.22 10.45 -6.82
N LEU A 390 6.73 10.86 -5.67
CA LEU A 390 5.54 10.29 -5.04
C LEU A 390 4.33 11.15 -5.43
N ASN A 391 3.56 10.67 -6.39
CA ASN A 391 2.36 11.36 -6.86
C ASN A 391 1.15 10.85 -6.08
N LEU A 392 0.39 11.76 -5.46
CA LEU A 392 -0.83 11.48 -4.72
C LEU A 392 -2.01 12.12 -5.44
N ASP A 393 -2.85 11.31 -6.09
CA ASP A 393 -3.93 11.79 -6.95
C ASP A 393 -5.30 11.43 -6.36
N VAL A 394 -6.11 12.44 -6.03
CA VAL A 394 -7.43 12.26 -5.42
C VAL A 394 -8.53 12.85 -6.29
N ARG A 395 -9.51 12.02 -6.66
CA ARG A 395 -10.61 12.40 -7.56
C ARG A 395 -11.96 11.93 -7.03
N ASN A 396 -13.02 12.56 -7.50
CA ASN A 396 -14.42 12.14 -7.30
C ASN A 396 -14.79 11.85 -5.83
N GLY A 397 -14.27 12.63 -4.88
CA GLY A 397 -14.50 12.38 -3.45
C GLY A 397 -13.54 11.38 -2.81
N GLY A 398 -12.50 10.99 -3.50
CA GLY A 398 -11.50 10.06 -3.01
C GLY A 398 -10.68 10.61 -1.83
N LYS A 399 -10.10 9.70 -1.05
CA LYS A 399 -9.22 10.01 0.07
C LYS A 399 -8.01 9.10 0.09
N ILE A 400 -6.83 9.68 0.27
CA ILE A 400 -5.63 8.93 0.58
C ILE A 400 -5.27 9.22 2.04
N VAL A 401 -5.18 8.18 2.86
CA VAL A 401 -4.96 8.30 4.31
C VAL A 401 -3.68 7.58 4.72
N PHE A 402 -2.76 8.33 5.31
CA PHE A 402 -1.54 7.79 5.90
C PHE A 402 -1.61 7.93 7.42
N ASP A 403 -1.92 6.83 8.10
CA ASP A 403 -1.79 6.74 9.56
C ASP A 403 -0.36 6.37 9.98
N ASP A 404 0.45 5.89 9.02
CA ASP A 404 1.85 5.52 9.20
C ASP A 404 2.78 6.52 8.48
N GLU A 405 4.06 6.48 8.83
CA GLU A 405 5.06 7.40 8.28
C GLU A 405 5.37 7.12 6.80
N ILE A 406 5.66 8.19 6.06
CA ILE A 406 6.29 8.13 4.76
C ILE A 406 7.74 8.59 4.93
N ASP A 407 8.66 7.86 4.35
CA ASP A 407 10.07 8.19 4.43
C ASP A 407 10.81 7.84 3.14
N GLY A 408 12.02 8.30 3.02
CA GLY A 408 12.87 7.99 1.87
C GLY A 408 14.34 8.19 2.21
N GLY A 409 15.18 7.69 1.33
CA GLY A 409 16.61 7.83 1.46
C GLY A 409 17.30 7.63 0.12
N LYS A 410 18.59 7.95 0.09
CA LYS A 410 19.44 7.82 -1.06
C LYS A 410 20.38 6.64 -0.87
N ALA A 411 20.50 5.78 -1.88
CA ALA A 411 21.47 4.70 -1.85
C ALA A 411 22.83 5.22 -2.34
N VAL A 412 23.82 5.22 -1.46
CA VAL A 412 25.19 5.61 -1.78
C VAL A 412 26.13 4.47 -1.37
N SER A 413 26.78 3.86 -2.33
CA SER A 413 27.84 2.85 -2.07
C SER A 413 27.44 1.78 -1.04
N ASN A 414 26.24 1.18 -1.20
CA ASN A 414 25.66 0.19 -0.29
C ASN A 414 25.26 0.69 1.12
N GLN A 415 25.16 1.99 1.30
CA GLN A 415 24.59 2.61 2.49
C GLN A 415 23.38 3.45 2.13
N ILE A 416 22.50 3.70 3.08
CA ILE A 416 21.39 4.62 2.90
C ILE A 416 21.75 5.93 3.58
N GLU A 417 21.77 7.00 2.81
CA GLU A 417 21.85 8.36 3.31
C GLU A 417 20.44 8.95 3.43
N TYR A 418 20.15 9.47 4.62
CA TYR A 418 18.89 10.15 4.94
C TYR A 418 19.09 11.67 4.77
N ASP A 419 19.40 12.12 3.56
CA ASP A 419 19.80 13.51 3.31
C ASP A 419 18.68 14.41 2.78
N GLY A 420 17.46 13.91 2.70
CA GLY A 420 16.30 14.68 2.24
C GLY A 420 16.23 14.96 0.74
N TYR A 421 17.08 14.33 -0.06
CA TYR A 421 17.08 14.47 -1.52
C TYR A 421 16.42 13.31 -2.27
N ALA A 422 15.77 12.39 -1.54
CA ALA A 422 15.35 11.14 -2.13
C ALA A 422 14.14 11.28 -3.08
N TYR A 423 13.17 12.15 -2.74
CA TYR A 423 11.93 12.24 -3.49
C TYR A 423 11.19 13.55 -3.30
N ASP A 424 10.35 13.86 -4.28
CA ASP A 424 9.38 14.94 -4.25
C ASP A 424 7.98 14.38 -3.98
N ILE A 425 7.11 15.13 -3.32
CA ILE A 425 5.68 14.82 -3.21
C ILE A 425 4.90 15.77 -4.09
N ASN A 426 4.12 15.21 -5.02
CA ASN A 426 3.19 15.94 -5.86
C ASN A 426 1.75 15.53 -5.55
N ILE A 427 0.96 16.45 -5.01
CA ILE A 427 -0.43 16.20 -4.65
C ILE A 427 -1.33 16.90 -5.66
N THR A 428 -2.17 16.11 -6.34
CA THR A 428 -3.11 16.59 -7.33
C THR A 428 -4.52 16.09 -7.04
N GLY A 429 -5.53 16.80 -7.56
CA GLY A 429 -6.90 16.36 -7.40
C GLY A 429 -7.89 17.27 -8.11
N ASP A 430 -9.15 16.86 -8.12
CA ASP A 430 -10.22 17.65 -8.68
C ASP A 430 -10.45 18.92 -7.88
N VAL A 431 -10.76 20.01 -8.59
CA VAL A 431 -11.21 21.26 -7.98
C VAL A 431 -12.58 21.03 -7.36
N CYS A 432 -12.66 20.94 -6.07
CA CYS A 432 -13.93 21.02 -5.38
C CYS A 432 -13.87 21.95 -4.17
N PRO A 433 -14.17 23.26 -4.36
CA PRO A 433 -14.12 24.24 -3.29
C PRO A 433 -15.06 23.93 -2.11
N GLN A 434 -16.03 23.05 -2.32
CA GLN A 434 -17.04 22.67 -1.32
C GLN A 434 -16.88 21.21 -0.83
N CYS A 435 -16.03 20.42 -1.49
CA CYS A 435 -15.86 19.02 -1.13
C CYS A 435 -14.89 18.88 0.03
N THR A 436 -15.41 18.58 1.20
CA THR A 436 -14.62 18.06 2.33
C THR A 436 -14.13 16.64 2.08
N THR A 437 -14.28 16.12 0.87
CA THR A 437 -14.10 14.71 0.53
C THR A 437 -12.80 14.42 -0.20
N ASN A 438 -12.41 15.20 -1.23
CA ASN A 438 -11.14 14.98 -1.92
C ASN A 438 -9.98 15.41 -1.03
N SER A 439 -9.22 14.48 -0.47
CA SER A 439 -8.14 14.86 0.43
C SER A 439 -7.02 13.83 0.54
N VAL A 440 -5.82 14.34 0.74
CA VAL A 440 -4.68 13.56 1.24
C VAL A 440 -4.50 13.87 2.72
N ILE A 441 -4.56 12.84 3.55
CA ILE A 441 -4.57 12.96 5.01
C ILE A 441 -3.29 12.33 5.56
N PHE A 442 -2.48 13.12 6.26
CA PHE A 442 -1.32 12.67 6.99
C PHE A 442 -1.62 12.74 8.49
N ASN A 443 -1.63 11.59 9.15
CA ASN A 443 -1.78 11.48 10.60
C ASN A 443 -0.46 11.19 11.31
N SER A 444 0.62 10.99 10.55
CA SER A 444 1.96 10.67 11.03
C SER A 444 3.01 11.56 10.37
N ARG A 445 4.28 11.20 10.52
CA ARG A 445 5.40 11.95 9.96
C ARG A 445 5.60 11.64 8.47
N VAL A 446 6.00 12.66 7.73
CA VAL A 446 6.47 12.56 6.35
C VAL A 446 7.88 13.15 6.35
N ASN A 447 8.89 12.33 6.09
CA ASN A 447 10.29 12.68 6.26
C ASN A 447 11.04 12.69 4.94
N ASN A 448 12.13 13.46 4.88
CA ASN A 448 13.11 13.46 3.79
C ASN A 448 12.51 13.80 2.41
N VAL A 449 11.46 14.63 2.42
CA VAL A 449 10.86 15.18 1.18
C VAL A 449 11.73 16.32 0.69
N TYR A 450 12.05 16.35 -0.61
CA TYR A 450 12.76 17.48 -1.18
C TYR A 450 11.79 18.63 -1.47
N ASP A 451 10.93 18.51 -2.47
CA ASP A 451 9.86 19.47 -2.74
C ASP A 451 8.48 18.88 -2.39
N PHE A 452 7.63 19.71 -1.80
CA PHE A 452 6.26 19.36 -1.49
C PHE A 452 5.30 20.26 -2.25
N LYS A 453 4.73 19.73 -3.33
CA LYS A 453 3.86 20.46 -4.24
C LYS A 453 2.41 20.05 -4.05
N VAL A 454 1.53 21.02 -3.88
CA VAL A 454 0.08 20.83 -3.79
C VAL A 454 -0.62 21.63 -4.87
N ASP A 455 -1.42 20.96 -5.69
CA ASP A 455 -2.21 21.60 -6.75
C ASP A 455 -3.69 21.32 -6.57
N THR A 456 -4.47 22.37 -6.39
CA THR A 456 -5.95 22.41 -6.40
C THR A 456 -6.68 21.59 -5.33
N THR A 457 -6.05 20.68 -4.61
CA THR A 457 -6.71 19.73 -3.68
C THR A 457 -6.56 20.13 -2.21
N GLN A 458 -7.07 19.32 -1.32
CA GLN A 458 -6.96 19.50 0.13
C GLN A 458 -5.94 18.54 0.72
N VAL A 459 -4.99 19.10 1.47
CA VAL A 459 -4.14 18.35 2.38
C VAL A 459 -4.68 18.50 3.80
N VAL A 460 -4.74 17.40 4.55
CA VAL A 460 -5.11 17.39 5.96
C VAL A 460 -3.91 16.96 6.78
N LEU A 461 -3.53 17.77 7.75
CA LEU A 461 -2.54 17.41 8.76
C LEU A 461 -3.25 17.12 10.09
N GLY A 462 -3.22 15.86 10.52
CA GLY A 462 -3.64 15.47 11.87
C GLY A 462 -2.80 16.18 12.93
N LYS A 463 -3.31 16.36 14.13
CA LYS A 463 -2.68 17.15 15.20
C LYS A 463 -1.24 16.75 15.55
N ASN A 464 -0.85 15.51 15.28
CA ASN A 464 0.49 14.99 15.55
C ASN A 464 1.32 14.80 14.27
N ALA A 465 0.77 15.14 13.11
CA ALA A 465 1.45 15.02 11.84
C ALA A 465 2.56 16.06 11.69
N SER A 466 3.63 15.69 11.03
CA SER A 466 4.66 16.65 10.59
C SER A 466 5.16 16.27 9.20
N VAL A 467 5.26 17.26 8.32
CA VAL A 467 5.87 17.12 7.01
C VAL A 467 7.21 17.86 7.04
N ASN A 468 8.30 17.11 6.86
CA ASN A 468 9.66 17.63 6.89
C ASN A 468 10.16 17.75 5.44
N ILE A 469 10.17 18.98 4.94
CA ILE A 469 10.52 19.37 3.57
C ILE A 469 11.92 19.98 3.63
N THR A 470 12.86 19.46 2.85
CA THR A 470 14.25 19.95 2.86
C THR A 470 14.47 21.13 1.92
N HIS A 471 13.59 21.30 0.94
CA HIS A 471 13.64 22.41 -0.01
C HIS A 471 12.30 23.17 0.01
N ASP A 472 11.49 23.19 -1.04
CA ASP A 472 10.37 24.11 -1.18
C ASP A 472 8.99 23.51 -0.88
N TYR A 473 8.13 24.32 -0.29
CA TYR A 473 6.69 24.13 -0.29
C TYR A 473 6.07 24.94 -1.43
N ILE A 474 5.37 24.25 -2.35
CA ILE A 474 4.86 24.86 -3.59
C ILE A 474 3.34 24.71 -3.65
N ALA A 475 2.63 25.83 -3.47
CA ALA A 475 1.18 25.89 -3.59
C ALA A 475 0.76 26.40 -4.98
N VAL A 476 0.03 25.55 -5.72
CA VAL A 476 -0.46 25.88 -7.06
C VAL A 476 -1.99 25.98 -7.03
N ASN A 477 -2.54 27.02 -7.65
CA ASN A 477 -3.99 27.22 -7.74
C ASN A 477 -4.72 27.34 -6.38
N ASN A 478 -4.07 27.91 -5.38
CA ASN A 478 -4.60 28.15 -4.03
C ASN A 478 -5.19 26.88 -3.36
N PRO A 479 -4.41 25.85 -3.13
CA PRO A 479 -4.87 24.63 -2.49
C PRO A 479 -5.34 24.87 -1.05
N TYR A 480 -5.96 23.85 -0.47
CA TYR A 480 -6.43 23.88 0.91
C TYR A 480 -5.51 23.09 1.83
N LEU A 481 -5.17 23.68 2.98
CA LEU A 481 -4.49 23.02 4.09
C LEU A 481 -5.44 22.96 5.28
N ARG A 482 -5.98 21.80 5.59
CA ARG A 482 -6.74 21.60 6.82
C ARG A 482 -5.81 21.17 7.94
N LEU A 483 -5.89 21.89 9.05
CA LEU A 483 -5.15 21.61 10.26
C LEU A 483 -6.11 21.12 11.35
N ASP A 484 -5.85 19.93 11.87
CA ASP A 484 -6.52 19.43 13.06
C ASP A 484 -5.82 20.02 14.29
N VAL A 485 -6.52 20.92 15.01
CA VAL A 485 -5.97 21.75 16.07
C VAL A 485 -6.51 21.30 17.44
N ASP A 486 -5.62 20.94 18.33
CA ASP A 486 -5.91 20.72 19.76
C ASP A 486 -5.56 22.00 20.52
N ALA A 487 -6.50 22.94 20.55
CA ALA A 487 -6.29 24.25 21.18
C ALA A 487 -6.02 24.15 22.69
N ALA A 488 -6.57 23.13 23.37
CA ALA A 488 -6.36 22.91 24.79
C ALA A 488 -4.91 22.58 25.12
N ASN A 489 -4.19 21.94 24.20
CA ASN A 489 -2.80 21.53 24.35
C ASN A 489 -1.82 22.33 23.48
N GLY A 490 -2.28 23.32 22.73
CA GLY A 490 -1.45 24.13 21.84
C GLY A 490 -0.80 23.32 20.72
N GLN A 491 -1.51 22.31 20.17
CA GLN A 491 -0.97 21.39 19.18
C GLN A 491 -1.72 21.46 17.85
N SER A 492 -0.97 21.40 16.77
CA SER A 492 -1.50 21.21 15.40
C SER A 492 -0.51 20.41 14.57
N GLY A 493 -0.97 19.91 13.42
CA GLY A 493 -0.06 19.39 12.39
C GLY A 493 0.93 20.48 11.93
N ARG A 494 2.11 20.08 11.46
CA ARG A 494 3.21 21.00 11.15
C ARG A 494 3.81 20.77 9.77
N LEU A 495 4.19 21.90 9.12
CA LEU A 495 5.05 21.96 7.95
C LEU A 495 6.43 22.54 8.38
N ASN A 496 7.48 21.74 8.28
CA ASN A 496 8.85 22.18 8.52
C ASN A 496 9.54 22.29 7.16
N ILE A 497 9.82 23.51 6.70
CA ILE A 497 10.26 23.82 5.33
C ILE A 497 11.68 24.33 5.37
N GLY A 498 12.58 23.71 4.62
CA GLY A 498 13.99 24.09 4.57
C GLY A 498 14.30 25.20 3.56
N GLY A 499 13.49 25.35 2.53
CA GLY A 499 13.60 26.36 1.48
C GLY A 499 12.46 27.37 1.49
N ASP A 500 11.94 27.69 0.32
CA ASP A 500 10.95 28.74 0.10
C ASP A 500 9.50 28.24 0.26
N VAL A 501 8.61 29.16 0.64
CA VAL A 501 7.16 29.02 0.56
C VAL A 501 6.65 29.75 -0.67
N ILE A 502 6.29 29.01 -1.71
CA ILE A 502 5.90 29.53 -3.01
C ILE A 502 4.40 29.41 -3.21
N GLY A 503 3.74 30.52 -3.54
CA GLY A 503 2.29 30.59 -3.76
C GLY A 503 1.50 30.85 -2.49
N THR A 504 0.17 30.64 -2.57
CA THR A 504 -0.74 30.92 -1.46
C THR A 504 -1.61 29.72 -1.15
N THR A 505 -1.85 29.49 0.15
CA THR A 505 -2.61 28.33 0.66
C THR A 505 -3.74 28.79 1.56
N LYS A 506 -4.93 28.23 1.32
CA LYS A 506 -6.12 28.49 2.14
C LYS A 506 -6.17 27.51 3.32
N VAL A 507 -6.14 28.04 4.54
CA VAL A 507 -6.13 27.23 5.76
C VAL A 507 -7.55 26.98 6.28
N ILE A 508 -7.86 25.71 6.54
CA ILE A 508 -9.06 25.29 7.25
C ILE A 508 -8.65 24.86 8.65
N VAL A 509 -9.11 25.58 9.67
CA VAL A 509 -8.87 25.26 11.07
C VAL A 509 -9.97 24.33 11.57
N ASN A 510 -9.62 23.09 11.93
CA ASN A 510 -10.54 22.13 12.54
C ASN A 510 -10.18 21.91 14.02
N THR A 511 -10.95 22.53 14.92
CA THR A 511 -10.67 22.50 16.35
C THR A 511 -11.21 21.21 16.97
N LEU A 512 -10.31 20.35 17.46
CA LEU A 512 -10.65 19.06 18.08
C LEU A 512 -11.02 19.22 19.57
N ASN A 513 -10.14 19.91 20.32
CA ASN A 513 -10.34 20.22 21.75
C ASN A 513 -10.36 21.73 21.90
N TYR A 514 -11.57 22.27 22.06
CA TYR A 514 -11.74 23.70 22.19
C TYR A 514 -11.21 24.22 23.56
N LYS A 515 -10.44 25.31 23.50
CA LYS A 515 -10.07 26.16 24.61
C LYS A 515 -10.03 27.60 24.10
N ASP A 516 -10.53 28.55 24.88
CA ASP A 516 -10.33 29.98 24.58
C ASP A 516 -8.87 30.34 24.86
N ILE A 517 -8.13 30.61 23.75
CA ILE A 517 -6.70 30.97 23.80
C ILE A 517 -6.48 32.41 23.32
N ARG A 518 -7.51 33.25 23.35
CA ARG A 518 -7.36 34.67 22.96
C ARG A 518 -6.35 35.37 23.87
N GLY A 519 -5.36 36.00 23.23
CA GLY A 519 -4.26 36.68 23.92
C GLY A 519 -3.16 35.74 24.44
N GLU A 520 -3.24 34.44 24.13
CA GLU A 520 -2.11 33.51 24.29
C GLU A 520 -1.21 33.53 23.05
N GLU A 521 -0.04 32.87 23.13
CA GLU A 521 0.83 32.70 21.98
C GLU A 521 0.14 31.89 20.88
N SER A 522 0.44 32.22 19.61
CA SER A 522 -0.12 31.52 18.46
C SER A 522 0.41 30.09 18.33
N ILE A 523 -0.42 29.18 17.84
CA ILE A 523 -0.05 27.78 17.59
C ILE A 523 0.68 27.70 16.26
N VAL A 524 2.01 27.56 16.28
CA VAL A 524 2.83 27.48 15.07
C VAL A 524 2.53 26.19 14.30
N PHE A 525 2.17 26.32 13.01
CA PHE A 525 1.89 25.19 12.10
C PHE A 525 2.83 25.12 10.89
N ALA A 526 3.54 26.23 10.56
CA ALA A 526 4.54 26.23 9.50
C ALA A 526 5.77 27.02 9.90
N SER A 527 6.95 26.56 9.49
CA SER A 527 8.21 27.24 9.68
C SER A 527 9.10 27.08 8.45
N ALA A 528 9.73 28.17 8.01
CA ALA A 528 10.64 28.22 6.87
C ALA A 528 11.81 29.17 7.14
N PRO A 529 12.77 28.83 8.01
CA PRO A 529 13.80 29.75 8.48
C PRO A 529 14.72 30.30 7.37
N ASN A 530 14.83 29.58 6.25
CA ASN A 530 15.65 30.00 5.10
C ASN A 530 14.83 30.63 3.96
N ASP A 531 13.53 30.89 4.22
CA ASP A 531 12.61 31.37 3.20
C ASP A 531 12.98 32.80 2.72
N GLY A 532 13.15 32.94 1.41
CA GLY A 532 13.35 34.21 0.72
C GLY A 532 12.11 34.77 0.03
N GLN A 533 11.03 33.97 -0.10
CA GLN A 533 9.83 34.31 -0.88
C GLN A 533 8.54 34.35 -0.04
N GLY A 534 8.46 33.61 1.07
CA GLY A 534 7.27 33.55 1.92
C GLY A 534 7.02 34.87 2.66
N ASN A 535 5.75 35.17 2.88
CA ASN A 535 5.31 36.38 3.54
C ASN A 535 3.98 36.15 4.29
N GLU A 536 3.44 37.20 4.86
CA GLU A 536 2.17 37.17 5.59
C GLU A 536 0.98 36.63 4.77
N ASN A 537 1.03 36.69 3.44
CA ASN A 537 -0.04 36.24 2.54
C ASN A 537 0.14 34.79 2.06
N SER A 538 1.23 34.10 2.42
CA SER A 538 1.46 32.72 2.01
C SER A 538 0.42 31.74 2.54
N PHE A 539 -0.14 32.02 3.73
CA PHE A 539 -1.23 31.28 4.34
C PHE A 539 -2.31 32.23 4.83
N SER A 540 -3.58 31.88 4.59
CA SER A 540 -4.70 32.67 5.09
C SER A 540 -5.85 31.76 5.55
N VAL A 541 -6.52 32.10 6.66
CA VAL A 541 -7.66 31.33 7.14
C VAL A 541 -8.84 31.49 6.16
N PHE A 542 -9.29 30.36 5.65
CA PHE A 542 -10.47 30.28 4.78
C PHE A 542 -11.72 29.89 5.56
N ARG A 543 -11.59 28.95 6.51
CA ARG A 543 -12.74 28.40 7.25
C ARG A 543 -12.30 27.91 8.63
N VAL A 544 -13.23 28.03 9.60
CA VAL A 544 -13.05 27.49 10.94
C VAL A 544 -14.18 26.51 11.25
N VAL A 545 -13.84 25.39 11.87
CA VAL A 545 -14.77 24.34 12.29
C VAL A 545 -14.53 24.01 13.76
N GLY A 546 -15.58 23.87 14.56
CA GLY A 546 -15.46 23.44 15.97
C GLY A 546 -15.00 24.53 16.95
N SER A 547 -15.01 25.81 16.53
CA SER A 547 -14.71 26.96 17.41
C SER A 547 -15.77 28.04 17.28
N PRO A 548 -16.21 28.68 18.38
CA PRO A 548 -17.11 29.83 18.33
C PRO A 548 -16.40 31.15 17.97
N TYR A 549 -15.08 31.14 17.87
CA TYR A 549 -14.29 32.32 17.54
C TYR A 549 -13.63 32.19 16.20
N MET A 550 -13.31 33.35 15.60
CA MET A 550 -12.50 33.41 14.41
C MET A 550 -11.03 33.11 14.75
N TRP A 551 -10.37 32.52 13.78
CA TRP A 551 -8.93 32.29 13.82
C TRP A 551 -8.29 33.10 12.67
N GLU A 552 -7.07 33.53 12.90
CA GLU A 552 -6.26 34.20 11.90
C GLU A 552 -4.85 33.59 11.85
N VAL A 553 -4.18 33.78 10.73
CA VAL A 553 -2.77 33.39 10.59
C VAL A 553 -1.92 34.60 10.97
N GLU A 554 -1.04 34.44 11.94
CA GLU A 554 -0.01 35.38 12.30
C GLU A 554 1.32 34.97 11.70
N TYR A 555 1.98 35.91 11.02
CA TYR A 555 3.31 35.71 10.45
C TYR A 555 4.37 36.40 11.30
N ASN A 556 5.35 35.63 11.77
CA ASN A 556 6.53 36.16 12.41
C ASN A 556 7.67 36.30 11.39
N GLU A 557 7.94 37.53 10.97
CA GLU A 557 8.98 37.82 9.96
C GLU A 557 10.39 37.47 10.44
N THR A 558 10.66 37.57 11.76
CA THR A 558 11.97 37.29 12.33
C THR A 558 12.30 35.79 12.29
N ASP A 559 11.34 34.96 12.70
CA ASP A 559 11.52 33.51 12.81
C ASP A 559 11.04 32.77 11.55
N LYS A 560 10.43 33.49 10.61
CA LYS A 560 9.81 32.92 9.38
C LYS A 560 8.84 31.79 9.74
N THR A 561 7.89 32.08 10.64
CA THR A 561 6.88 31.12 11.11
C THR A 561 5.47 31.65 10.91
N TRP A 562 4.55 30.74 10.65
CA TRP A 562 3.10 31.01 10.58
C TRP A 562 2.42 30.29 11.72
N GLY A 563 1.69 31.03 12.53
CA GLY A 563 0.94 30.53 13.68
C GLY A 563 -0.56 30.80 13.54
N LEU A 564 -1.37 30.03 14.23
CA LEU A 564 -2.79 30.23 14.37
C LEU A 564 -3.10 30.97 15.65
N ALA A 565 -3.68 32.16 15.55
CA ALA A 565 -4.13 32.95 16.69
C ALA A 565 -5.67 33.03 16.70
N MET A 566 -6.25 33.02 17.89
CA MET A 566 -7.69 33.20 18.08
C MET A 566 -8.00 34.66 18.37
N ASN A 567 -8.80 35.29 17.52
CA ASN A 567 -9.14 36.69 17.71
C ASN A 567 -10.41 36.88 18.55
N SER A 568 -10.73 38.16 18.88
CA SER A 568 -11.84 38.50 19.76
C SER A 568 -13.23 38.45 19.09
N GLN A 569 -13.28 38.30 17.77
CA GLN A 569 -14.54 38.30 17.04
C GLN A 569 -15.17 36.91 17.05
N ASN A 570 -16.50 36.85 17.08
CA ASN A 570 -17.22 35.59 16.92
C ASN A 570 -17.13 35.11 15.49
N ASN A 571 -17.23 33.81 15.32
CA ASN A 571 -17.19 33.16 14.01
C ASN A 571 -18.57 33.31 13.31
N ASP A 572 -18.77 34.41 12.62
CA ASP A 572 -20.01 34.70 11.88
C ASP A 572 -20.04 34.10 10.46
N TYR A 573 -19.22 33.06 10.19
CA TYR A 573 -19.14 32.41 8.87
C TYR A 573 -20.39 31.60 8.48
N THR A 574 -21.50 31.74 9.18
CA THR A 574 -22.72 30.99 8.89
C THR A 574 -23.46 31.43 7.61
N GLU A 575 -23.11 32.58 7.02
CA GLU A 575 -23.89 33.10 5.87
C GLU A 575 -23.35 32.74 4.49
N ASP A 576 -22.05 32.58 4.28
CA ASP A 576 -21.52 32.36 2.92
C ASP A 576 -21.62 30.90 2.39
N CYS A 577 -21.96 29.92 3.23
CA CYS A 577 -22.20 28.55 2.78
C CYS A 577 -23.66 28.28 2.35
N ALA A 578 -24.57 29.22 2.55
CA ALA A 578 -25.98 29.03 2.27
C ALA A 578 -26.38 29.41 0.82
N GLU A 579 -25.57 30.17 0.08
CA GLU A 579 -25.99 30.73 -1.22
C GLU A 579 -25.72 29.84 -2.45
N GLN A 580 -25.24 28.65 -2.34
CA GLN A 580 -25.07 27.74 -3.50
C GLN A 580 -25.69 26.34 -3.34
N SER A 581 -26.66 26.20 -2.47
CA SER A 581 -27.55 25.05 -2.53
C SER A 581 -28.65 25.36 -3.54
N PRO A 582 -28.82 24.57 -4.62
CA PRO A 582 -29.98 24.76 -5.48
C PRO A 582 -31.23 24.56 -4.63
N ASP A 583 -32.18 25.50 -4.76
CA ASP A 583 -33.48 25.58 -4.10
C ASP A 583 -34.16 24.21 -3.86
N VAL A 584 -33.83 23.54 -2.78
CA VAL A 584 -34.70 22.57 -2.16
C VAL A 584 -35.09 23.14 -0.80
N LYS A 585 -36.13 23.94 -0.81
CA LYS A 585 -36.86 24.27 0.41
C LYS A 585 -37.23 22.96 1.09
N PRO A 586 -36.82 22.70 2.33
CA PRO A 586 -37.36 21.56 3.07
C PRO A 586 -38.86 21.81 3.21
N THR A 587 -39.66 20.96 2.62
CA THR A 587 -41.10 20.93 2.85
C THR A 587 -41.27 20.66 4.36
N PRO A 588 -41.98 21.49 5.10
CA PRO A 588 -42.23 21.23 6.50
C PRO A 588 -42.96 19.89 6.62
N HIS A 589 -42.36 18.94 7.31
CA HIS A 589 -43.07 17.72 7.68
C HIS A 589 -44.32 18.14 8.50
N PRO A 590 -45.50 17.68 8.16
CA PRO A 590 -46.67 17.92 8.98
C PRO A 590 -46.44 17.34 10.36
N MET A 591 -46.63 18.16 11.39
CA MET A 591 -46.61 17.69 12.76
C MET A 591 -47.61 16.55 12.94
N PRO A 592 -47.24 15.43 13.56
CA PRO A 592 -48.19 14.35 13.83
C PRO A 592 -49.31 14.88 14.73
N ALA A 593 -50.53 14.49 14.40
CA ALA A 593 -51.71 14.82 15.22
C ALA A 593 -51.51 14.28 16.67
N PRO A 594 -52.00 15.00 17.67
CA PRO A 594 -51.86 14.56 19.06
C PRO A 594 -52.56 13.20 19.25
N GLY A 595 -51.76 12.16 19.60
CA GLY A 595 -52.29 10.83 19.91
C GLY A 595 -51.84 9.70 18.96
N GLY A 596 -51.09 9.94 17.89
CA GLY A 596 -50.50 8.92 17.04
C GLY A 596 -49.21 8.31 17.63
N LYS A 597 -49.16 6.99 17.73
CA LYS A 597 -47.87 6.30 18.02
C LYS A 597 -46.93 6.59 16.85
N ALA A 598 -45.73 7.13 17.16
CA ALA A 598 -44.68 7.31 16.18
C ALA A 598 -44.19 5.93 15.68
N GLU A 599 -44.46 5.60 14.45
CA GLU A 599 -43.71 4.57 13.73
C GLU A 599 -42.36 5.19 13.34
N VAL A 600 -41.29 4.65 13.92
CA VAL A 600 -39.93 5.02 13.57
C VAL A 600 -39.65 4.41 12.19
N ALA A 601 -39.42 5.24 11.19
CA ALA A 601 -38.95 4.78 9.89
C ALA A 601 -37.57 4.10 10.06
N PRO A 602 -37.30 2.97 9.37
CA PRO A 602 -36.08 2.18 9.58
C PRO A 602 -34.79 2.81 9.01
N GLU A 603 -34.79 4.06 8.56
CA GLU A 603 -33.66 4.65 7.84
C GLU A 603 -32.95 5.82 8.56
N VAL A 604 -33.16 5.98 9.85
CA VAL A 604 -32.36 6.97 10.61
C VAL A 604 -31.36 6.21 11.46
N ILE A 605 -30.26 5.76 10.85
CA ILE A 605 -29.04 5.44 11.58
C ILE A 605 -28.39 6.76 11.91
N GLY A 606 -28.52 7.14 13.17
CA GLY A 606 -28.03 8.39 13.70
C GLY A 606 -26.51 8.48 13.63
N TYR A 607 -26.06 9.61 13.15
CA TYR A 607 -24.76 10.15 13.55
C TYR A 607 -24.84 10.48 15.04
N GLN A 608 -24.16 9.72 15.87
CA GLN A 608 -23.74 10.16 17.18
C GLN A 608 -22.23 10.22 17.24
N SER A 609 -21.76 11.41 17.54
CA SER A 609 -20.47 11.94 17.99
C SER A 609 -19.31 10.95 18.17
#